data_dea87c552a7c0e8b4af09033c4e2b850
#
_entry.id   dea87c552a7c0e8b4af09033c4e2b850
#
_cell.length_a   1.000
_cell.length_b   1.000
_cell.length_c   1.000
_cell.angle_alpha   90.00
_cell.angle_beta   90.00
_cell.angle_gamma   90.00
#
_symmetry.space_group_name_H-M   'P 1'
#
loop_
_entity.id
_entity.type
_entity.pdbx_description
1 polymer ?
#
loop_
_entity_poly.entity_id
_entity_poly.type
_entity_poly.pdbx_seq_one_letter_code
_entity_poly.pdbx_strand_id
1 'polypeptide(L)'
;MSATFTRSAQLQNYAGYEFSINIKRTVKLLKKGEIGKHLGIPVENLNMVGYQSANILENAGKERWKNTTGLLSIWMLGMFHPSPEATMIIPYQTGST
;
A
#
# COMPACT_ATOMS: atom_id res chain seq x y z
N MET A 1 -11.36 -13.19 0.89
CA MET A 1 -11.83 -12.22 1.92
C MET A 1 -11.10 -10.89 1.71
N SER A 2 -11.84 -9.81 1.73
CA SER A 2 -11.26 -8.48 1.61
C SER A 2 -12.03 -7.47 2.47
N ALA A 3 -11.35 -6.39 2.83
CA ALA A 3 -11.95 -5.27 3.55
C ALA A 3 -11.53 -3.98 2.87
N THR A 4 -12.47 -3.07 2.72
CA THR A 4 -12.22 -1.76 2.11
C THR A 4 -12.50 -0.66 3.12
N PHE A 5 -11.56 0.25 3.24
CA PHE A 5 -11.64 1.40 4.13
C PHE A 5 -11.58 2.68 3.30
N THR A 6 -12.46 3.62 3.62
CA THR A 6 -12.47 4.92 2.96
C THR A 6 -12.44 6.03 4.00
N ARG A 7 -11.74 7.11 3.68
CA ARG A 7 -11.67 8.26 4.56
C ARG A 7 -11.42 9.52 3.75
N SER A 8 -12.08 10.59 4.12
CA SER A 8 -11.77 11.94 3.65
C SER A 8 -10.95 12.65 4.71
N ALA A 9 -9.90 13.34 4.32
CA ALA A 9 -9.02 14.02 5.24
C ALA A 9 -8.51 15.33 4.66
N GLN A 10 -8.10 16.23 5.55
CA GLN A 10 -7.40 17.45 5.19
C GLN A 10 -6.02 17.43 5.82
N LEU A 11 -5.01 17.69 5.03
CA LEU A 11 -3.62 17.73 5.47
C LEU A 11 -3.03 19.09 5.15
N GLN A 12 -2.12 19.54 5.98
CA GLN A 12 -1.41 20.80 5.78
C GLN A 12 0.09 20.53 5.76
N ASN A 13 0.80 21.11 4.79
CA ASN A 13 2.25 20.98 4.72
C ASN A 13 2.94 22.11 5.50
N TYR A 14 4.28 22.10 5.52
CA TYR A 14 5.05 23.11 6.23
C TYR A 14 4.84 24.54 5.70
N ALA A 15 4.51 24.66 4.41
CA ALA A 15 4.23 25.96 3.80
C ALA A 15 2.83 26.48 4.10
N GLY A 16 2.01 25.69 4.80
CA GLY A 16 0.65 26.10 5.16
C GLY A 16 -0.40 25.78 4.10
N TYR A 17 -0.03 25.10 3.03
CA TYR A 17 -0.98 24.71 1.99
C TYR A 17 -1.82 23.51 2.47
N GLU A 18 -3.13 23.60 2.31
CA GLU A 18 -4.05 22.53 2.70
C GLU A 18 -4.39 21.64 1.52
N PHE A 19 -4.36 20.33 1.76
CA PHE A 19 -4.78 19.31 0.83
C PHE A 19 -6.06 18.66 1.30
N SER A 20 -7.07 18.64 0.43
CA SER A 20 -8.28 17.82 0.65
C SER A 20 -8.11 16.53 -0.13
N ILE A 21 -8.16 15.41 0.56
CA ILE A 21 -7.88 14.11 -0.04
C ILE A 21 -8.94 13.09 0.33
N ASN A 22 -9.15 12.15 -0.56
CA ASN A 22 -9.89 10.92 -0.28
C ASN A 22 -8.91 9.77 -0.31
N ILE A 23 -8.98 8.93 0.71
CA ILE A 23 -8.14 7.75 0.86
C ILE A 23 -9.04 6.53 0.75
N LYS A 24 -8.63 5.59 -0.11
CA LYS A 24 -9.27 4.29 -0.20
C LYS A 24 -8.21 3.21 -0.06
N ARG A 25 -8.41 2.33 0.90
CA ARG A 25 -7.53 1.20 1.12
C ARG A 25 -8.33 -0.07 1.11
N THR A 26 -7.90 -1.03 0.30
CA THR A 26 -8.46 -2.37 0.24
C THR A 26 -7.39 -3.36 0.66
N VAL A 27 -7.69 -4.18 1.65
CA VAL A 27 -6.82 -5.27 2.09
C VAL A 27 -7.48 -6.58 1.72
N LYS A 28 -6.79 -7.40 0.96
CA LYS A 28 -7.26 -8.71 0.51
C LYS A 28 -6.37 -9.81 1.06
N LEU A 29 -6.99 -10.79 1.69
CA LEU A 29 -6.28 -11.99 2.12
C LEU A 29 -6.12 -12.91 0.92
N LEU A 30 -4.89 -13.34 0.67
CA LEU A 30 -4.56 -14.16 -0.49
C LEU A 30 -4.66 -15.65 -0.16
N LYS A 31 -5.16 -16.42 -1.12
CA LYS A 31 -5.12 -17.88 -1.07
C LYS A 31 -3.72 -18.36 -1.44
N LYS A 32 -3.37 -19.56 -1.00
CA LYS A 32 -2.05 -20.14 -1.23
C LYS A 32 -1.67 -20.19 -2.72
N GLY A 33 -2.60 -20.57 -3.58
CA GLY A 33 -2.38 -20.58 -5.02
C GLY A 33 -2.08 -19.18 -5.60
N GLU A 34 -2.74 -18.14 -5.08
CA GLU A 34 -2.48 -16.77 -5.48
C GLU A 34 -1.09 -16.32 -5.03
N ILE A 35 -0.68 -16.71 -3.82
CA ILE A 35 0.66 -16.39 -3.31
C ILE A 35 1.75 -17.01 -4.20
N GLY A 36 1.60 -18.29 -4.53
CA GLY A 36 2.53 -18.97 -5.41
C GLY A 36 2.64 -18.32 -6.78
N LYS A 37 1.50 -17.87 -7.31
CA LYS A 37 1.47 -17.18 -8.60
C LYS A 37 2.22 -15.84 -8.55
N HIS A 38 2.06 -15.08 -7.46
CA HIS A 38 2.77 -13.81 -7.30
C HIS A 38 4.28 -14.00 -7.11
N LEU A 39 4.68 -15.04 -6.40
CA LEU A 39 6.10 -15.34 -6.15
C LEU A 39 6.77 -16.07 -7.33
N GLY A 40 5.98 -16.69 -8.20
CA GLY A 40 6.52 -17.48 -9.31
C GLY A 40 7.15 -18.80 -8.88
N ILE A 41 6.83 -19.32 -7.72
CA ILE A 41 7.36 -20.58 -7.19
C ILE A 41 6.23 -21.42 -6.58
N PRO A 42 6.38 -22.76 -6.54
CA PRO A 42 5.41 -23.61 -5.86
C PRO A 42 5.50 -23.43 -4.34
N VAL A 43 4.34 -23.29 -3.70
CA VAL A 43 4.27 -23.02 -2.24
C VAL A 43 3.32 -23.98 -1.53
N GLU A 44 2.84 -25.03 -2.19
CA GLU A 44 1.82 -25.90 -1.63
C GLU A 44 2.23 -26.59 -0.32
N ASN A 45 3.52 -26.85 -0.17
CA ASN A 45 4.07 -27.52 1.00
C ASN A 45 4.49 -26.58 2.14
N LEU A 46 4.20 -25.29 1.99
CA LEU A 46 4.60 -24.30 2.98
C LEU A 46 3.39 -23.78 3.75
N ASN A 47 3.61 -23.52 5.03
CA ASN A 47 2.64 -22.80 5.85
C ASN A 47 2.89 -21.32 5.68
N MET A 48 1.90 -20.60 5.13
CA MET A 48 2.09 -19.18 4.86
C MET A 48 0.77 -18.42 4.92
N VAL A 49 0.90 -17.14 5.16
CA VAL A 49 -0.19 -16.18 5.09
C VAL A 49 0.26 -15.06 4.17
N GLY A 50 -0.61 -14.65 3.27
CA GLY A 50 -0.33 -13.53 2.38
C GLY A 50 -1.52 -12.59 2.32
N TYR A 51 -1.22 -11.31 2.21
CA TYR A 51 -2.24 -10.31 1.97
C TYR A 51 -1.74 -9.29 0.96
N GLN A 52 -2.69 -8.64 0.32
CA GLN A 52 -2.43 -7.59 -0.66
C GLN A 52 -3.18 -6.35 -0.24
N SER A 53 -2.52 -5.20 -0.27
CA SER A 53 -3.19 -3.93 -0.05
C SER A 53 -3.17 -3.10 -1.33
N ALA A 54 -4.33 -2.54 -1.67
CA ALA A 54 -4.45 -1.55 -2.73
C ALA A 54 -4.76 -0.21 -2.09
N ASN A 55 -3.95 0.79 -2.38
CA ASN A 55 -4.03 2.09 -1.72
C ASN A 55 -4.18 3.17 -2.77
N ILE A 56 -5.25 3.96 -2.64
CA ILE A 56 -5.56 5.03 -3.57
C ILE A 56 -5.64 6.33 -2.79
N LEU A 57 -4.89 7.32 -3.26
CA LEU A 57 -4.92 8.67 -2.73
C LEU A 57 -5.46 9.57 -3.85
N GLU A 58 -6.61 10.18 -3.59
CA GLU A 58 -7.30 11.02 -4.56
C GLU A 58 -7.28 12.47 -4.12
N ASN A 59 -6.98 13.36 -5.06
CA ASN A 59 -7.09 14.79 -4.83
C ASN A 59 -8.56 15.19 -4.86
N ALA A 60 -9.11 15.49 -3.70
CA ALA A 60 -10.49 15.95 -3.55
C ALA A 60 -10.62 17.47 -3.53
N GLY A 61 -9.50 18.18 -3.65
CA GLY A 61 -9.48 19.64 -3.69
C GLY A 61 -9.81 20.18 -5.07
N LYS A 62 -9.94 21.49 -5.16
CA LYS A 62 -10.29 22.17 -6.41
C LYS A 62 -9.10 22.40 -7.33
N GLU A 63 -7.88 22.35 -6.79
CA GLU A 63 -6.67 22.66 -7.52
C GLU A 63 -5.78 21.44 -7.69
N ARG A 64 -4.99 21.46 -8.75
CA ARG A 64 -3.97 20.43 -8.95
C ARG A 64 -2.85 20.57 -7.93
N TRP A 65 -2.28 19.45 -7.54
CA TRP A 65 -1.04 19.45 -6.78
C TRP A 65 0.11 19.90 -7.68
N LYS A 66 0.91 20.84 -7.20
CA LYS A 66 2.03 21.43 -7.94
C LYS A 66 3.29 21.40 -7.12
N ASN A 67 4.44 21.39 -7.78
CA ASN A 67 5.71 21.48 -7.08
C ASN A 67 5.82 22.74 -6.19
N THR A 68 5.16 23.82 -6.61
CA THR A 68 5.18 25.09 -5.87
C THR A 68 4.31 25.05 -4.60
N THR A 69 3.24 24.28 -4.58
CA THR A 69 2.35 24.17 -3.43
C THR A 69 2.58 22.90 -2.61
N GLY A 70 3.17 21.88 -3.23
CA GLY A 70 3.49 20.61 -2.60
C GLY A 70 2.84 19.44 -3.31
N LEU A 71 3.46 18.30 -3.16
CA LEU A 71 2.98 17.02 -3.69
C LEU A 71 2.88 16.04 -2.54
N LEU A 72 1.87 15.18 -2.60
CA LEU A 72 1.69 14.11 -1.65
C LEU A 72 2.14 12.80 -2.25
N SER A 73 2.65 11.93 -1.41
CA SER A 73 3.00 10.55 -1.78
C SER A 73 2.45 9.60 -0.74
N ILE A 74 2.40 8.33 -1.12
CA ILE A 74 1.99 7.27 -0.20
C ILE A 74 3.25 6.65 0.38
N TRP A 75 3.32 6.62 1.71
CA TRP A 75 4.37 5.91 2.43
C TRP A 75 3.72 4.98 3.44
N MET A 76 4.15 3.73 3.44
CA MET A 76 3.61 2.73 4.35
C MET A 76 4.71 2.05 5.12
N LEU A 77 4.48 1.87 6.42
CA LEU A 77 5.37 1.14 7.30
C LEU A 77 4.70 -0.17 7.69
N GLY A 78 5.29 -1.29 7.24
CA GLY A 78 4.86 -2.61 7.68
C GLY A 78 5.69 -3.03 8.88
N MET A 79 5.03 -3.36 9.98
CA MET A 79 5.71 -3.84 11.20
C MET A 79 5.19 -5.22 11.53
N PHE A 80 6.12 -6.16 11.62
CA PHE A 80 5.81 -7.56 11.92
C PHE A 80 6.59 -8.00 13.13
N HIS A 81 6.01 -8.94 13.87
CA HIS A 81 6.68 -9.50 15.03
C HIS A 81 7.91 -10.30 14.58
N PRO A 82 9.11 -9.94 15.03
CA PRO A 82 10.31 -10.63 14.56
C PRO A 82 10.49 -11.98 15.25
N SER A 83 11.12 -12.91 14.53
CA SER A 83 11.62 -14.15 15.10
C SER A 83 12.86 -14.57 14.31
N PRO A 84 13.74 -15.42 14.90
CA PRO A 84 14.95 -15.85 14.18
C PRO A 84 14.66 -16.60 12.87
N GLU A 85 13.49 -17.22 12.77
CA GLU A 85 13.09 -17.99 11.59
C GLU A 85 12.17 -17.23 10.64
N ALA A 86 11.81 -15.99 10.98
CA ALA A 86 10.92 -15.20 10.14
C ALA A 86 11.67 -14.66 8.92
N THR A 87 11.02 -14.78 7.76
CA THR A 87 11.53 -14.24 6.51
C THR A 87 10.44 -13.40 5.87
N MET A 88 10.77 -12.18 5.49
CA MET A 88 9.87 -11.30 4.76
C MET A 88 10.27 -11.30 3.30
N ILE A 89 9.28 -11.53 2.42
CA ILE A 89 9.50 -11.53 0.97
C ILE A 89 8.66 -10.42 0.39
N ILE A 90 9.32 -9.52 -0.35
CA ILE A 90 8.68 -8.37 -0.99
C ILE A 90 8.94 -8.47 -2.50
N PRO A 91 7.99 -9.05 -3.26
CA PRO A 91 8.14 -9.10 -4.71
C PRO A 91 8.03 -7.69 -5.31
N TYR A 92 8.84 -7.40 -6.29
CA TYR A 92 8.77 -6.14 -7.00
C TYR A 92 9.12 -6.35 -8.47
N GLN A 93 8.67 -5.42 -9.30
CA GLN A 93 9.03 -5.45 -10.71
C GLN A 93 10.34 -4.69 -10.91
N THR A 94 11.27 -5.34 -11.60
CA THR A 94 12.48 -4.67 -12.04
C THR A 94 12.18 -3.89 -13.32
N GLY A 95 12.71 -2.71 -13.42
CA GLY A 95 12.47 -1.87 -14.58
C GLY A 95 13.05 -0.48 -14.40
N SER A 96 12.91 0.33 -15.43
CA SER A 96 13.31 1.73 -15.35
C SER A 96 12.34 2.52 -14.45
N THR A 97 12.90 3.32 -13.62
CA THR A 97 12.13 4.27 -12.82
C THR A 97 11.74 5.50 -13.65
#